data_5e00e2860a86bf2ec3736ae53bbceb36
#
_entry.id   5e00e2860a86bf2ec3736ae53bbceb36
#
_cell.length_a   1.000
_cell.length_b   1.000
_cell.length_c   1.000
_cell.angle_alpha   90.00
_cell.angle_beta   90.00
_cell.angle_gamma   90.00
#
_symmetry.space_group_name_H-M   'P 1'
#
loop_
_entity.id
_entity.type
_entity.pdbx_description
1 polymer ?
#
loop_
_entity_poly.entity_id
_entity_poly.type
_entity_poly.pdbx_seq_one_letter_code
_entity_poly.pdbx_strand_id
1 'polypeptide(L)'
;MPAEYNDHGISFAYPENWHLEENKIESGNLVIHLSSPGGAFWMVTINDRPIASSELAKTTLEAIRTEYDRVDHSPVKRVIGKYELSGYEINFFFLDLINTALILSFCVDGRTFCIYWQSDDRQLDICEDVFEAITYTLLDRLSK
;
A
#
# COMPACT_ATOMS: atom_id res chain seq x y z
N MET A 1 -9.20 4.76 -20.27
CA MET A 1 -10.15 4.26 -19.23
C MET A 1 -9.39 3.53 -18.15
N PRO A 2 -9.65 3.79 -16.89
CA PRO A 2 -9.01 2.99 -15.83
C PRO A 2 -9.53 1.56 -15.82
N ALA A 3 -8.68 0.65 -15.38
CA ALA A 3 -9.09 -0.72 -15.10
C ALA A 3 -9.72 -0.78 -13.71
N GLU A 4 -10.46 -1.85 -13.45
CA GLU A 4 -11.17 -2.03 -12.18
C GLU A 4 -10.83 -3.38 -11.59
N TYR A 5 -10.53 -3.41 -10.30
CA TYR A 5 -10.47 -4.63 -9.53
C TYR A 5 -11.76 -4.75 -8.70
N ASN A 6 -12.36 -5.92 -8.71
CA ASN A 6 -13.58 -6.15 -7.95
C ASN A 6 -13.66 -7.63 -7.57
N ASP A 7 -13.16 -7.96 -6.39
CA ASP A 7 -13.18 -9.32 -5.86
C ASP A 7 -12.90 -9.27 -4.35
N HIS A 8 -13.13 -10.38 -3.66
CA HIS A 8 -12.85 -10.54 -2.23
C HIS A 8 -13.48 -9.47 -1.35
N GLY A 9 -14.58 -8.89 -1.78
CA GLY A 9 -15.30 -7.86 -1.03
C GLY A 9 -14.66 -6.49 -1.09
N ILE A 10 -13.71 -6.28 -1.99
CA ILE A 10 -13.08 -4.98 -2.19
C ILE A 10 -13.12 -4.59 -3.67
N SER A 11 -12.98 -3.30 -3.91
CA SER A 11 -12.99 -2.76 -5.26
C SER A 11 -12.14 -1.51 -5.31
N PHE A 12 -11.42 -1.32 -6.40
CA PHE A 12 -10.64 -0.09 -6.63
C PHE A 12 -10.36 0.08 -8.12
N ALA A 13 -10.03 1.31 -8.51
CA ALA A 13 -9.65 1.65 -9.87
C ALA A 13 -8.13 1.83 -9.97
N TYR A 14 -7.55 1.47 -11.10
CA TYR A 14 -6.12 1.62 -11.33
C TYR A 14 -5.85 1.86 -12.82
N PRO A 15 -4.66 2.38 -13.20
CA PRO A 15 -4.35 2.60 -14.61
C PRO A 15 -4.30 1.29 -15.39
N GLU A 16 -4.90 1.26 -16.57
CA GLU A 16 -4.99 0.03 -17.37
C GLU A 16 -3.65 -0.50 -17.86
N ASN A 17 -2.61 0.34 -17.89
CA ASN A 17 -1.27 -0.07 -18.28
C ASN A 17 -0.41 -0.57 -17.11
N TRP A 18 -0.98 -0.63 -15.91
CA TRP A 18 -0.28 -1.22 -14.77
C TRP A 18 -0.63 -2.70 -14.70
N HIS A 19 0.33 -3.50 -14.25
CA HIS A 19 0.15 -4.95 -14.15
C HIS A 19 -0.36 -5.34 -12.76
N LEU A 20 -1.42 -6.13 -12.72
CA LEU A 20 -2.02 -6.59 -11.47
C LEU A 20 -1.69 -8.06 -11.23
N GLU A 21 -1.25 -8.37 -10.02
CA GLU A 21 -1.06 -9.74 -9.57
C GLU A 21 -1.77 -9.95 -8.24
N GLU A 22 -2.32 -11.12 -8.05
CA GLU A 22 -3.04 -11.50 -6.85
C GLU A 22 -2.43 -12.78 -6.30
N ASN A 23 -2.07 -12.77 -5.01
CA ASN A 23 -1.45 -13.92 -4.37
C ASN A 23 -2.11 -14.20 -3.02
N LYS A 24 -2.42 -15.46 -2.76
CA LYS A 24 -2.80 -15.90 -1.42
C LYS A 24 -1.58 -16.49 -0.75
N ILE A 25 -1.28 -15.99 0.46
CA ILE A 25 -0.18 -16.52 1.26
C ILE A 25 -0.69 -17.70 2.08
N GLU A 26 0.23 -18.57 2.51
CA GLU A 26 -0.11 -19.77 3.30
C GLU A 26 -0.95 -19.47 4.54
N SER A 27 -0.77 -18.31 5.15
CA SER A 27 -1.54 -17.89 6.33
C SER A 27 -3.00 -17.53 6.02
N GLY A 28 -3.41 -17.57 4.75
CA GLY A 28 -4.73 -17.16 4.33
C GLY A 28 -4.84 -15.69 3.98
N ASN A 29 -3.76 -14.93 4.11
CA ASN A 29 -3.74 -13.52 3.75
C ASN A 29 -3.74 -13.36 2.23
N LEU A 30 -4.38 -12.30 1.77
CA LEU A 30 -4.46 -11.97 0.36
C LEU A 30 -3.56 -10.76 0.10
N VAL A 31 -2.76 -10.82 -0.97
CA VAL A 31 -1.95 -9.69 -1.42
C VAL A 31 -2.35 -9.36 -2.85
N ILE A 32 -2.67 -8.10 -3.10
CA ILE A 32 -2.95 -7.60 -4.44
C ILE A 32 -1.87 -6.59 -4.77
N HIS A 33 -1.14 -6.82 -5.84
CA HIS A 33 0.03 -6.05 -6.24
C HIS A 33 -0.17 -5.42 -7.61
N LEU A 34 0.09 -4.13 -7.69
CA LEU A 34 0.04 -3.36 -8.94
C LEU A 34 1.42 -2.80 -9.22
N SER A 35 1.95 -3.06 -10.42
CA SER A 35 3.24 -2.50 -10.80
C SER A 35 3.11 -1.62 -12.04
N SER A 36 3.79 -0.48 -11.99
CA SER A 36 3.84 0.43 -13.13
C SER A 36 4.86 -0.06 -14.16
N PRO A 37 4.77 0.41 -15.41
CA PRO A 37 5.79 0.07 -16.41
C PRO A 37 7.20 0.49 -16.01
N GLY A 38 7.33 1.53 -15.20
CA GLY A 38 8.62 2.05 -14.76
C GLY A 38 9.17 1.43 -13.48
N GLY A 39 8.48 0.44 -12.88
CA GLY A 39 8.97 -0.25 -11.69
C GLY A 39 8.45 0.26 -10.35
N ALA A 40 7.63 1.32 -10.33
CA ALA A 40 6.93 1.72 -9.12
C ALA A 40 5.81 0.72 -8.85
N PHE A 41 5.41 0.56 -7.57
CA PHE A 41 4.33 -0.37 -7.28
C PHE A 41 3.49 0.07 -6.08
N TRP A 42 2.27 -0.41 -6.07
CA TRP A 42 1.28 -0.25 -5.00
C TRP A 42 0.74 -1.64 -4.66
N MET A 43 0.59 -1.91 -3.38
CA MET A 43 0.01 -3.19 -2.98
C MET A 43 -0.85 -3.03 -1.74
N VAL A 44 -1.81 -3.93 -1.58
CA VAL A 44 -2.61 -4.04 -0.37
C VAL A 44 -2.56 -5.48 0.12
N THR A 45 -2.30 -5.64 1.42
CA THR A 45 -2.34 -6.93 2.09
C THR A 45 -3.60 -6.95 2.96
N ILE A 46 -4.39 -8.01 2.85
CA ILE A 46 -5.64 -8.16 3.57
C ILE A 46 -5.54 -9.37 4.48
N ASN A 47 -5.73 -9.13 5.79
CA ASN A 47 -5.78 -10.18 6.80
C ASN A 47 -7.23 -10.34 7.23
N ASP A 48 -7.71 -11.58 7.30
CA ASP A 48 -9.09 -11.88 7.69
C ASP A 48 -9.31 -11.78 9.21
N ARG A 49 -8.32 -11.29 9.94
CA ARG A 49 -8.38 -11.13 11.38
C ARG A 49 -8.14 -9.69 11.77
N PRO A 50 -8.76 -9.22 12.85
CA PRO A 50 -8.42 -7.90 13.37
C PRO A 50 -7.04 -7.96 14.03
N ILE A 51 -6.10 -7.21 13.48
CA ILE A 51 -4.77 -7.01 14.06
C ILE A 51 -4.69 -5.51 14.34
N ALA A 52 -4.07 -5.13 15.45
CA ALA A 52 -3.87 -3.71 15.69
C ALA A 52 -3.16 -3.10 14.49
N SER A 53 -3.77 -2.10 13.85
CA SER A 53 -3.24 -1.52 12.61
C SER A 53 -1.84 -0.95 12.80
N SER A 54 -1.59 -0.35 13.99
CA SER A 54 -0.26 0.16 14.32
C SER A 54 0.80 -0.95 14.39
N GLU A 55 0.41 -2.15 14.84
CA GLU A 55 1.31 -3.29 14.90
C GLU A 55 1.67 -3.80 13.51
N LEU A 56 0.68 -3.90 12.62
CA LEU A 56 0.93 -4.36 11.26
C LEU A 56 1.83 -3.38 10.51
N ALA A 57 1.60 -2.08 10.67
CA ALA A 57 2.45 -1.05 10.07
C ALA A 57 3.89 -1.15 10.60
N LYS A 58 4.05 -1.36 11.90
CA LYS A 58 5.36 -1.49 12.53
C LYS A 58 6.10 -2.73 12.04
N THR A 59 5.40 -3.86 11.92
CA THR A 59 5.99 -5.10 11.42
C THR A 59 6.47 -4.92 9.97
N THR A 60 5.69 -4.24 9.15
CA THR A 60 6.06 -3.94 7.77
C THR A 60 7.30 -3.06 7.72
N LEU A 61 7.35 -2.02 8.56
CA LEU A 61 8.52 -1.15 8.66
C LEU A 61 9.77 -1.92 9.03
N GLU A 62 9.68 -2.80 10.03
CA GLU A 62 10.84 -3.58 10.47
C GLU A 62 11.36 -4.52 9.38
N ALA A 63 10.46 -5.08 8.57
CA ALA A 63 10.86 -5.92 7.43
C ALA A 63 11.69 -5.11 6.42
N ILE A 64 11.29 -3.87 6.17
CA ILE A 64 12.02 -2.99 5.25
C ILE A 64 13.37 -2.60 5.83
N ARG A 65 13.43 -2.28 7.11
CA ARG A 65 14.69 -1.93 7.78
C ARG A 65 15.70 -3.06 7.79
N THR A 66 15.21 -4.29 7.76
CA THR A 66 16.08 -5.47 7.70
C THR A 66 16.66 -5.68 6.30
N GLU A 67 15.87 -5.34 5.28
CA GLU A 67 16.26 -5.57 3.89
C GLU A 67 17.16 -4.49 3.30
N TYR A 68 16.97 -3.25 3.74
CA TYR A 68 17.71 -2.11 3.17
C TYR A 68 18.54 -1.39 4.23
N ASP A 69 19.68 -0.82 3.80
CA ASP A 69 20.51 0.03 4.64
C ASP A 69 19.97 1.45 4.66
N ARG A 70 20.24 2.17 5.75
CA ARG A 70 19.92 3.60 5.87
C ARG A 70 18.45 3.94 5.60
N VAL A 71 17.58 3.26 6.31
CA VAL A 71 16.15 3.53 6.21
C VAL A 71 15.77 4.65 7.18
N ASP A 72 15.36 5.79 6.62
CA ASP A 72 14.77 6.87 7.39
C ASP A 72 13.26 6.69 7.39
N HIS A 73 12.62 6.93 8.54
CA HIS A 73 11.18 6.80 8.64
C HIS A 73 10.59 7.81 9.59
N SER A 74 9.34 8.16 9.37
CA SER A 74 8.57 9.01 10.26
C SER A 74 7.12 8.52 10.31
N PRO A 75 6.47 8.60 11.49
CA PRO A 75 5.09 8.16 11.60
C PRO A 75 4.14 9.07 10.83
N VAL A 76 3.09 8.48 10.29
CA VAL A 76 2.06 9.20 9.53
C VAL A 76 0.69 8.78 10.05
N LYS A 77 -0.20 9.75 10.19
CA LYS A 77 -1.61 9.50 10.44
C LYS A 77 -2.41 10.25 9.40
N ARG A 78 -3.40 9.59 8.82
CA ARG A 78 -4.27 10.19 7.82
C ARG A 78 -5.72 9.87 8.12
N VAL A 79 -6.59 10.75 7.73
CA VAL A 79 -8.04 10.51 7.74
C VAL A 79 -8.51 10.60 6.30
N ILE A 80 -9.07 9.51 5.78
CA ILE A 80 -9.64 9.47 4.44
C ILE A 80 -11.10 9.05 4.60
N GLY A 81 -12.02 9.97 4.34
CA GLY A 81 -13.42 9.76 4.63
C GLY A 81 -13.63 9.52 6.12
N LYS A 82 -14.23 8.39 6.46
CA LYS A 82 -14.48 8.01 7.86
C LYS A 82 -13.37 7.13 8.46
N TYR A 83 -12.34 6.82 7.68
CA TYR A 83 -11.30 5.90 8.12
C TYR A 83 -10.07 6.62 8.62
N GLU A 84 -9.53 6.13 9.73
CA GLU A 84 -8.26 6.57 10.28
C GLU A 84 -7.19 5.54 9.89
N LEU A 85 -6.14 6.01 9.25
CA LEU A 85 -5.02 5.18 8.81
C LEU A 85 -3.77 5.62 9.55
N SER A 86 -2.96 4.66 9.93
CA SER A 86 -1.67 4.95 10.56
C SER A 86 -0.58 4.15 9.89
N GLY A 87 0.61 4.70 9.86
CA GLY A 87 1.74 4.03 9.25
C GLY A 87 3.00 4.87 9.29
N TYR A 88 3.79 4.75 8.23
CA TYR A 88 5.10 5.40 8.16
C TYR A 88 5.40 5.85 6.75
N GLU A 89 6.01 7.02 6.64
CA GLU A 89 6.67 7.44 5.41
C GLU A 89 8.13 7.02 5.52
N ILE A 90 8.68 6.46 4.45
CA ILE A 90 9.99 5.83 4.47
C ILE A 90 10.81 6.33 3.29
N ASN A 91 12.11 6.59 3.55
CA ASN A 91 13.08 6.90 2.50
C ASN A 91 14.29 6.00 2.68
N PHE A 92 14.76 5.42 1.58
CA PHE A 92 15.91 4.53 1.62
C PHE A 92 16.63 4.53 0.27
N PHE A 93 17.86 4.03 0.27
CA PHE A 93 18.65 3.89 -0.96
C PHE A 93 18.56 2.47 -1.49
N PHE A 94 18.34 2.36 -2.78
CA PHE A 94 18.37 1.07 -3.47
C PHE A 94 18.88 1.31 -4.89
N LEU A 95 19.95 0.61 -5.29
CA LEU A 95 20.59 0.75 -6.60
C LEU A 95 20.95 2.21 -6.91
N ASP A 96 21.54 2.89 -5.92
CA ASP A 96 21.98 4.30 -6.01
C ASP A 96 20.84 5.30 -6.25
N LEU A 97 19.59 4.88 -6.03
CA LEU A 97 18.44 5.75 -6.14
C LEU A 97 17.78 5.92 -4.79
N ILE A 98 17.27 7.13 -4.56
CA ILE A 98 16.44 7.38 -3.39
C ILE A 98 15.05 6.84 -3.70
N ASN A 99 14.53 6.04 -2.79
CA ASN A 99 13.18 5.49 -2.90
C ASN A 99 12.34 6.06 -1.77
N THR A 100 11.10 6.36 -2.10
CA THR A 100 10.09 6.79 -1.13
C THR A 100 9.00 5.73 -1.07
N ALA A 101 8.62 5.37 0.13
CA ALA A 101 7.55 4.40 0.35
C ALA A 101 6.61 4.91 1.43
N LEU A 102 5.37 4.43 1.39
CA LEU A 102 4.37 4.75 2.39
C LEU A 102 3.68 3.46 2.83
N ILE A 103 3.56 3.32 4.15
CA ILE A 103 2.81 2.22 4.76
C ILE A 103 1.58 2.86 5.41
N LEU A 104 0.38 2.37 5.09
CA LEU A 104 -0.85 2.81 5.74
C LEU A 104 -1.66 1.57 6.12
N SER A 105 -2.06 1.48 7.38
CA SER A 105 -2.79 0.34 7.90
C SER A 105 -4.09 0.80 8.56
N PHE A 106 -5.13 -0.01 8.41
CA PHE A 106 -6.45 0.27 8.96
C PHE A 106 -7.27 -1.01 9.06
N CYS A 107 -8.32 -0.97 9.88
CA CYS A 107 -9.23 -2.11 10.08
C CYS A 107 -10.64 -1.76 9.62
N VAL A 108 -11.29 -2.69 8.92
CA VAL A 108 -12.68 -2.54 8.46
C VAL A 108 -13.36 -3.90 8.56
N ASP A 109 -14.50 -3.94 9.26
CA ASP A 109 -15.35 -5.13 9.33
C ASP A 109 -14.59 -6.41 9.74
N GLY A 110 -13.72 -6.30 10.72
CA GLY A 110 -12.97 -7.44 11.24
C GLY A 110 -11.78 -7.86 10.42
N ARG A 111 -11.48 -7.15 9.34
CA ARG A 111 -10.29 -7.39 8.52
C ARG A 111 -9.30 -6.26 8.70
N THR A 112 -8.02 -6.57 8.57
CA THR A 112 -6.96 -5.59 8.65
C THR A 112 -6.32 -5.44 7.27
N PHE A 113 -6.19 -4.19 6.84
CA PHE A 113 -5.62 -3.81 5.56
C PHE A 113 -4.30 -3.10 5.78
N CYS A 114 -3.31 -3.43 4.98
CA CYS A 114 -2.05 -2.69 4.94
C CYS A 114 -1.76 -2.31 3.49
N ILE A 115 -1.74 -1.01 3.23
CA ILE A 115 -1.38 -0.47 1.93
C ILE A 115 0.09 -0.11 1.96
N TYR A 116 0.82 -0.50 0.94
CA TYR A 116 2.22 -0.17 0.77
C TYR A 116 2.44 0.28 -0.67
N TRP A 117 3.10 1.42 -0.86
CA TRP A 117 3.55 1.78 -2.20
C TRP A 117 5.00 2.29 -2.15
N GLN A 118 5.67 2.18 -3.27
CA GLN A 118 7.07 2.52 -3.38
C GLN A 118 7.40 3.03 -4.77
N SER A 119 8.21 4.09 -4.83
CA SER A 119 8.72 4.63 -6.08
C SER A 119 10.11 5.19 -5.87
N ASP A 120 10.96 5.09 -6.89
CA ASP A 120 12.20 5.85 -6.86
C ASP A 120 11.92 7.33 -7.19
N ASP A 121 12.90 8.20 -6.90
CA ASP A 121 12.71 9.66 -7.01
C ASP A 121 12.51 10.13 -8.45
N ARG A 122 12.89 9.35 -9.44
CA ARG A 122 12.69 9.72 -10.85
C ARG A 122 11.23 9.65 -11.26
N GLN A 123 10.44 8.81 -10.59
CA GLN A 123 9.04 8.55 -10.95
C GLN A 123 8.05 9.04 -9.92
N LEU A 124 8.51 9.47 -8.76
CA LEU A 124 7.63 9.81 -7.64
C LEU A 124 6.59 10.87 -8.02
N ASP A 125 7.01 11.92 -8.72
CA ASP A 125 6.10 13.02 -9.10
C ASP A 125 4.93 12.54 -9.96
N ILE A 126 5.17 11.52 -10.79
CA ILE A 126 4.13 10.96 -11.66
C ILE A 126 3.28 9.94 -10.91
N CYS A 127 3.93 9.09 -10.12
CA CYS A 127 3.26 7.94 -9.51
C CYS A 127 2.54 8.28 -8.20
N GLU A 128 2.96 9.31 -7.48
CA GLU A 128 2.35 9.64 -6.19
C GLU A 128 0.86 9.91 -6.31
N ASP A 129 0.46 10.70 -7.30
CA ASP A 129 -0.95 11.00 -7.52
C ASP A 129 -1.74 9.75 -7.89
N VAL A 130 -1.11 8.84 -8.63
CA VAL A 130 -1.75 7.57 -9.00
C VAL A 130 -1.94 6.70 -7.76
N PHE A 131 -0.92 6.59 -6.90
CA PHE A 131 -1.02 5.84 -5.65
C PHE A 131 -2.15 6.39 -4.77
N GLU A 132 -2.24 7.71 -4.65
CA GLU A 132 -3.29 8.35 -3.85
C GLU A 132 -4.68 8.08 -4.43
N ALA A 133 -4.81 8.10 -5.77
CA ALA A 133 -6.07 7.82 -6.43
C ALA A 133 -6.52 6.36 -6.21
N ILE A 134 -5.61 5.40 -6.31
CA ILE A 134 -5.92 3.99 -6.07
C ILE A 134 -6.39 3.81 -4.63
N THR A 135 -5.64 4.36 -3.69
CA THR A 135 -5.94 4.28 -2.26
C THR A 135 -7.31 4.90 -1.96
N TYR A 136 -7.56 6.08 -2.52
CA TYR A 136 -8.83 6.77 -2.32
C TYR A 136 -10.02 5.95 -2.84
N THR A 137 -9.91 5.37 -4.04
CA THR A 137 -11.02 4.59 -4.59
C THR A 137 -11.29 3.34 -3.77
N LEU A 138 -10.25 2.69 -3.25
CA LEU A 138 -10.42 1.54 -2.37
C LEU A 138 -11.21 1.93 -1.11
N LEU A 139 -10.79 2.98 -0.43
CA LEU A 139 -11.43 3.41 0.81
C LEU A 139 -12.84 3.95 0.58
N ASP A 140 -13.04 4.72 -0.48
CA ASP A 140 -14.35 5.25 -0.82
C ASP A 140 -15.37 4.12 -1.06
N ARG A 141 -14.94 3.09 -1.76
CA ARG A 141 -15.83 1.96 -2.06
C ARG A 141 -16.07 1.04 -0.87
N LEU A 142 -15.11 0.96 0.06
CA LEU A 142 -15.31 0.23 1.32
C LEU A 142 -16.37 0.90 2.19
N SER A 143 -16.56 2.20 2.06
CA SER A 143 -17.53 2.94 2.88
C SER A 143 -18.97 2.85 2.35
N LYS A 144 -19.19 2.16 1.25
CA LYS A 144 -20.52 2.05 0.61
C LYS A 144 -21.17 0.70 0.75
#